data_0c1a5f53232d0488186301fdab291520
#
_entry.id   0c1a5f53232d0488186301fdab291520
#
_cell.length_a   1.000
_cell.length_b   1.000
_cell.length_c   1.000
_cell.angle_alpha   90.00
_cell.angle_beta   90.00
_cell.angle_gamma   90.00
#
_symmetry.space_group_name_H-M   'P 1'
#
loop_
_entity.id
_entity.type
_entity.pdbx_description
1 polymer ?
#
loop_
_entity_poly.entity_id
_entity_poly.type
_entity_poly.pdbx_seq_one_letter_code
_entity_poly.pdbx_strand_id
1 'polypeptide(L)'
;MELRYWLENMRQHRYSSQEAAAATGLSSAAVRRLLKALPASPAGEPGRDAGGRLRVLPYPGGRHPRIGFLDGAIEPQRDTKVSVFCPWEDGGYVVIDLPEALWRDGAGKPELMYLAHTHIPTVWDRRNVRLDSMDWIRGPRGMLESRRRLPDGVEFGARVVPGKEFIELELWLKNGRSTGLSGLRSQVCVMLKGAPDFNAQTLDNKVKKGLLIATGSADSSRWVLTLWQRARPWGNKRVPCMHSDPVFPDLAPGEEARLRGRLWFYQGDDLEGEMERRLGEWKAAGEE
;
A
#
# COMPACT_ATOMS: atom_id res chain seq x y z
N MET A 1 -9.76 10.74 16.20
CA MET A 1 -9.47 9.32 15.84
C MET A 1 -10.40 8.42 16.66
N GLU A 2 -11.06 7.49 16.01
CA GLU A 2 -11.96 6.55 16.68
C GLU A 2 -11.14 5.39 17.26
N LEU A 3 -10.73 5.51 18.55
CA LEU A 3 -9.85 4.57 19.22
C LEU A 3 -10.33 3.11 19.10
N ARG A 4 -11.64 2.89 19.23
CA ARG A 4 -12.24 1.55 19.10
C ARG A 4 -11.95 0.93 17.74
N TYR A 5 -12.11 1.70 16.67
CA TYR A 5 -11.81 1.27 15.31
C TYR A 5 -10.34 0.86 15.16
N TRP A 6 -9.42 1.69 15.68
CA TRP A 6 -8.00 1.41 15.53
C TRP A 6 -7.55 0.20 16.35
N LEU A 7 -8.12 -0.01 17.54
CA LEU A 7 -7.85 -1.22 18.32
C LEU A 7 -8.38 -2.49 17.63
N GLU A 8 -9.58 -2.40 17.01
CA GLU A 8 -10.12 -3.50 16.20
C GLU A 8 -9.25 -3.79 14.98
N ASN A 9 -8.83 -2.74 14.28
CA ASN A 9 -7.92 -2.82 13.14
C ASN A 9 -6.59 -3.48 13.55
N MET A 10 -5.96 -3.04 14.65
CA MET A 10 -4.73 -3.62 15.18
C MET A 10 -4.92 -5.10 15.58
N ARG A 11 -6.08 -5.46 16.15
CA ARG A 11 -6.42 -6.86 16.45
C ARG A 11 -6.42 -7.71 15.19
N GLN A 12 -6.99 -7.24 14.10
CA GLN A 12 -6.99 -7.95 12.81
C GLN A 12 -5.57 -8.09 12.24
N HIS A 13 -4.70 -7.12 12.48
CA HIS A 13 -3.27 -7.18 12.14
C HIS A 13 -2.44 -8.02 13.12
N ARG A 14 -3.08 -8.68 14.11
CA ARG A 14 -2.41 -9.49 15.13
C ARG A 14 -1.37 -8.70 15.94
N TYR A 15 -1.68 -7.45 16.29
CA TYR A 15 -0.83 -6.68 17.21
C TYR A 15 -0.96 -7.24 18.62
N SER A 16 0.19 -7.38 19.29
CA SER A 16 0.21 -7.61 20.71
C SER A 16 -0.34 -6.41 21.50
N SER A 17 -0.73 -6.61 22.75
CA SER A 17 -1.15 -5.49 23.59
C SER A 17 -0.04 -4.45 23.83
N GLN A 18 1.23 -4.85 23.74
CA GLN A 18 2.38 -3.95 23.85
C GLN A 18 2.55 -3.10 22.60
N GLU A 19 2.47 -3.70 21.39
CA GLU A 19 2.52 -2.98 20.11
C GLU A 19 1.35 -1.99 20.01
N ALA A 20 0.14 -2.42 20.33
CA ALA A 20 -1.02 -1.54 20.32
C ALA A 20 -0.93 -0.42 21.37
N ALA A 21 -0.32 -0.67 22.53
CA ALA A 21 -0.05 0.33 23.55
C ALA A 21 0.93 1.40 23.02
N ALA A 22 2.05 0.98 22.41
CA ALA A 22 3.02 1.90 21.83
C ALA A 22 2.39 2.74 20.70
N ALA A 23 1.58 2.12 19.83
CA ALA A 23 0.92 2.80 18.73
C ALA A 23 -0.18 3.80 19.16
N THR A 24 -0.83 3.56 20.31
CA THR A 24 -1.97 4.39 20.78
C THR A 24 -1.60 5.35 21.92
N GLY A 25 -0.44 5.21 22.53
CA GLY A 25 -0.05 5.94 23.74
C GLY A 25 -0.77 5.48 25.02
N LEU A 26 -1.55 4.40 24.97
CA LEU A 26 -2.22 3.82 26.12
C LEU A 26 -1.30 2.85 26.87
N SER A 27 -1.62 2.58 28.15
CA SER A 27 -0.94 1.47 28.85
C SER A 27 -1.38 0.11 28.30
N SER A 28 -0.48 -0.88 28.32
CA SER A 28 -0.81 -2.25 27.89
C SER A 28 -1.98 -2.87 28.68
N ALA A 29 -2.17 -2.48 29.95
CA ALA A 29 -3.31 -2.91 30.76
C ALA A 29 -4.63 -2.30 30.24
N ALA A 30 -4.63 -1.03 29.88
CA ALA A 30 -5.79 -0.37 29.27
C ALA A 30 -6.13 -1.01 27.90
N VAL A 31 -5.14 -1.24 27.06
CA VAL A 31 -5.32 -1.91 25.76
C VAL A 31 -5.94 -3.30 25.94
N ARG A 32 -5.39 -4.14 26.84
CA ARG A 32 -5.95 -5.49 27.11
C ARG A 32 -7.42 -5.43 27.53
N ARG A 33 -7.77 -4.50 28.42
CA ARG A 33 -9.15 -4.32 28.89
C ARG A 33 -10.07 -3.91 27.72
N LEU A 34 -9.64 -2.97 26.90
CA LEU A 34 -10.41 -2.48 25.74
C LEU A 34 -10.56 -3.56 24.67
N LEU A 35 -9.49 -4.29 24.34
CA LEU A 35 -9.54 -5.42 23.38
C LEU A 35 -10.48 -6.54 23.84
N LYS A 36 -10.51 -6.83 25.18
CA LYS A 36 -11.44 -7.81 25.76
C LYS A 36 -12.91 -7.38 25.66
N ALA A 37 -13.16 -6.08 25.69
CA ALA A 37 -14.50 -5.50 25.58
C ALA A 37 -15.00 -5.39 24.12
N LEU A 38 -14.12 -5.60 23.12
CA LEU A 38 -14.52 -5.62 21.72
C LEU A 38 -15.29 -6.90 21.38
N PRO A 39 -16.31 -6.83 20.52
CA PRO A 39 -16.96 -8.02 19.99
C PRO A 39 -15.94 -8.99 19.38
N ALA A 40 -16.25 -10.27 19.38
CA ALA A 40 -15.46 -11.24 18.64
C ALA A 40 -15.39 -10.82 17.16
N SER A 41 -14.23 -11.00 16.53
CA SER A 41 -14.14 -10.79 15.09
C SER A 41 -15.11 -11.73 14.40
N PRO A 42 -15.83 -11.28 13.35
CA PRO A 42 -16.70 -12.18 12.59
C PRO A 42 -15.92 -13.40 12.14
N ALA A 43 -16.49 -14.56 12.35
CA ALA A 43 -15.98 -15.80 11.75
C ALA A 43 -16.08 -15.66 10.23
N GLY A 44 -15.01 -15.92 9.52
CA GLY A 44 -14.94 -15.83 8.07
C GLY A 44 -13.67 -16.49 7.56
N GLU A 45 -13.60 -16.70 6.26
CA GLU A 45 -12.39 -17.19 5.62
C GLU A 45 -11.22 -16.23 5.86
N PRO A 46 -10.01 -16.73 6.07
CA PRO A 46 -8.82 -15.90 6.20
C PRO A 46 -8.72 -14.89 5.05
N GLY A 47 -8.36 -13.65 5.38
CA GLY A 47 -8.16 -12.60 4.39
C GLY A 47 -9.39 -12.14 3.60
N ARG A 48 -10.61 -12.61 3.93
CA ARG A 48 -11.83 -12.24 3.22
C ARG A 48 -12.86 -11.57 4.12
N ASP A 49 -13.73 -10.77 3.51
CA ASP A 49 -14.92 -10.22 4.17
C ASP A 49 -16.12 -11.21 4.07
N ALA A 50 -17.24 -10.87 4.70
CA ALA A 50 -18.45 -11.68 4.65
C ALA A 50 -19.05 -11.86 3.23
N GLY A 51 -18.64 -11.05 2.27
CA GLY A 51 -19.02 -11.15 0.85
C GLY A 51 -18.03 -11.94 0.01
N GLY A 52 -17.02 -12.57 0.61
CA GLY A 52 -15.97 -13.34 -0.06
C GLY A 52 -14.94 -12.48 -0.80
N ARG A 53 -14.94 -11.14 -0.61
CA ARG A 53 -13.94 -10.25 -1.19
C ARG A 53 -12.68 -10.25 -0.33
N LEU A 54 -11.53 -10.02 -0.96
CA LEU A 54 -10.26 -9.80 -0.25
C LEU A 54 -10.43 -8.65 0.75
N ARG A 55 -9.96 -8.86 1.97
CA ARG A 55 -10.07 -7.84 3.02
C ARG A 55 -8.99 -6.80 2.88
N VAL A 56 -9.40 -5.52 2.91
CA VAL A 56 -8.49 -4.37 2.90
C VAL A 56 -8.80 -3.48 4.10
N LEU A 57 -7.76 -3.03 4.78
CA LEU A 57 -7.86 -2.07 5.88
C LEU A 57 -6.78 -0.98 5.74
N PRO A 58 -7.03 0.25 6.21
CA PRO A 58 -5.95 1.20 6.43
C PRO A 58 -4.89 0.57 7.33
N TYR A 59 -3.60 0.73 6.98
CA TYR A 59 -2.53 0.23 7.85
C TYR A 59 -2.51 1.00 9.17
N PRO A 60 -2.50 0.34 10.33
CA PRO A 60 -2.66 1.03 11.62
C PRO A 60 -1.41 1.80 12.08
N GLY A 61 -0.26 1.61 11.44
CA GLY A 61 1.01 2.20 11.86
C GLY A 61 1.62 1.52 13.09
N GLY A 62 2.64 2.13 13.69
CA GLY A 62 3.35 1.61 14.86
C GLY A 62 4.36 0.51 14.56
N ARG A 63 4.07 -0.37 13.63
CA ARG A 63 4.96 -1.41 13.12
C ARG A 63 5.42 -1.02 11.72
N HIS A 64 6.74 -0.96 11.49
CA HIS A 64 7.25 -0.70 10.14
C HIS A 64 7.05 -1.93 9.25
N PRO A 65 6.31 -1.84 8.14
CA PRO A 65 5.88 -3.04 7.39
C PRO A 65 7.01 -3.76 6.66
N ARG A 66 8.22 -3.19 6.56
CA ARG A 66 9.41 -3.83 5.97
C ARG A 66 10.37 -4.38 7.00
N ILE A 67 10.54 -3.72 8.12
CA ILE A 67 11.58 -4.05 9.11
C ILE A 67 11.01 -4.42 10.49
N GLY A 68 9.72 -4.32 10.68
CA GLY A 68 9.04 -4.68 11.90
C GLY A 68 8.60 -3.48 12.75
N PHE A 69 8.39 -3.72 14.04
CA PHE A 69 7.88 -2.72 14.97
C PHE A 69 8.88 -1.58 15.22
N LEU A 70 8.35 -0.36 15.29
CA LEU A 70 9.09 0.83 15.71
C LEU A 70 8.29 1.56 16.79
N ASP A 71 8.91 1.86 17.93
CA ASP A 71 8.27 2.54 19.04
C ASP A 71 7.72 3.91 18.65
N GLY A 72 6.46 4.16 19.05
CA GLY A 72 5.79 5.44 18.85
C GLY A 72 5.54 5.85 17.39
N ALA A 73 5.87 5.02 16.43
CA ALA A 73 5.85 5.38 15.02
C ALA A 73 4.51 5.04 14.35
N ILE A 74 3.40 5.60 14.82
CA ILE A 74 2.13 5.45 14.11
C ILE A 74 2.10 6.30 12.83
N GLU A 75 2.68 7.50 12.87
CA GLU A 75 2.87 8.42 11.76
C GLU A 75 4.37 8.64 11.52
N PRO A 76 4.82 8.77 10.28
CA PRO A 76 4.16 8.72 8.97
C PRO A 76 3.94 7.29 8.45
N GLN A 77 4.21 6.27 9.27
CA GLN A 77 4.13 4.86 8.89
C GLN A 77 2.70 4.40 8.52
N ARG A 78 1.72 5.25 8.69
CA ARG A 78 0.30 5.00 8.42
C ARG A 78 -0.17 5.62 7.11
N ASP A 79 -0.09 6.90 6.96
CA ASP A 79 -0.57 7.78 5.86
C ASP A 79 -1.14 7.06 4.61
N THR A 80 -0.32 6.87 3.57
CA THR A 80 -0.69 6.27 2.29
C THR A 80 -0.75 4.74 2.29
N LYS A 81 -0.64 4.10 3.46
CA LYS A 81 -0.53 2.65 3.57
C LYS A 81 -1.87 1.97 3.76
N VAL A 82 -2.07 0.91 2.98
CA VAL A 82 -3.18 -0.03 3.14
C VAL A 82 -2.67 -1.44 3.30
N SER A 83 -3.35 -2.23 4.12
CA SER A 83 -3.10 -3.65 4.28
C SER A 83 -4.08 -4.44 3.44
N VAL A 84 -3.57 -5.40 2.68
CA VAL A 84 -4.36 -6.41 1.98
C VAL A 84 -4.10 -7.75 2.66
N PHE A 85 -5.14 -8.35 3.23
CA PHE A 85 -5.02 -9.59 3.98
C PHE A 85 -4.90 -10.78 3.03
N CYS A 86 -3.95 -11.66 3.32
CA CYS A 86 -3.71 -12.87 2.54
C CYS A 86 -4.87 -13.84 2.69
N PRO A 87 -5.36 -14.44 1.58
CA PRO A 87 -6.48 -15.40 1.61
C PRO A 87 -6.06 -16.81 2.01
N TRP A 88 -4.82 -17.00 2.46
CA TRP A 88 -4.28 -18.30 2.86
C TRP A 88 -4.68 -18.66 4.29
N GLU A 89 -4.66 -19.96 4.63
CA GLU A 89 -5.10 -20.48 5.91
C GLU A 89 -4.36 -19.87 7.11
N ASP A 90 -3.06 -19.67 7.00
CA ASP A 90 -2.21 -19.02 8.02
C ASP A 90 -2.39 -17.50 8.07
N GLY A 91 -3.10 -16.91 7.11
CA GLY A 91 -3.46 -15.50 7.07
C GLY A 91 -2.27 -14.59 6.79
N GLY A 92 -2.12 -13.54 7.57
CA GLY A 92 -1.14 -12.47 7.32
C GLY A 92 -1.66 -11.38 6.42
N TYR A 93 -0.78 -10.46 6.02
CA TYR A 93 -1.13 -9.35 5.13
C TYR A 93 0.12 -8.81 4.43
N VAL A 94 -0.09 -8.20 3.28
CA VAL A 94 0.89 -7.32 2.65
C VAL A 94 0.48 -5.87 2.86
N VAL A 95 1.44 -4.95 2.86
CA VAL A 95 1.15 -3.52 2.98
C VAL A 95 1.57 -2.81 1.71
N ILE A 96 0.65 -2.05 1.12
CA ILE A 96 0.90 -1.29 -0.10
C ILE A 96 0.98 0.20 0.25
N ASP A 97 2.04 0.86 -0.16
CA ASP A 97 2.12 2.32 -0.17
C ASP A 97 1.54 2.89 -1.47
N LEU A 98 0.53 3.74 -1.35
CA LEU A 98 -0.24 4.33 -2.45
C LEU A 98 -0.32 5.88 -2.36
N PRO A 99 0.74 6.59 -2.81
CA PRO A 99 2.08 6.14 -3.20
C PRO A 99 3.08 6.12 -2.02
N GLU A 100 4.21 5.42 -2.18
CA GLU A 100 5.36 5.57 -1.28
C GLU A 100 6.04 6.92 -1.48
N ALA A 101 6.18 7.36 -2.73
CA ALA A 101 6.82 8.62 -3.07
C ALA A 101 6.29 9.19 -4.39
N LEU A 102 6.39 10.52 -4.52
CA LEU A 102 6.08 11.27 -5.74
C LEU A 102 7.21 12.24 -6.08
N TRP A 103 7.63 12.23 -7.34
CA TRP A 103 8.62 13.17 -7.90
C TRP A 103 8.04 13.94 -9.07
N ARG A 104 8.65 15.10 -9.31
CA ARG A 104 8.50 15.88 -10.55
C ARG A 104 9.86 16.40 -11.00
N ASP A 105 9.93 16.92 -12.21
CA ASP A 105 11.07 17.70 -12.63
C ASP A 105 11.11 19.04 -11.88
N GLY A 106 12.31 19.43 -11.47
CA GLY A 106 12.62 20.72 -10.89
C GLY A 106 13.69 21.43 -11.70
N ALA A 107 14.16 22.59 -11.23
CA ALA A 107 15.23 23.35 -11.87
C ALA A 107 16.57 22.56 -11.80
N GLY A 108 16.84 21.80 -12.86
CA GLY A 108 18.09 21.04 -13.03
C GLY A 108 18.18 19.68 -12.33
N LYS A 109 17.23 19.31 -11.48
CA LYS A 109 17.16 17.99 -10.82
C LYS A 109 15.73 17.62 -10.41
N PRO A 110 15.43 16.31 -10.28
CA PRO A 110 14.15 15.86 -9.76
C PRO A 110 13.87 16.39 -8.35
N GLU A 111 12.63 16.79 -8.10
CA GLU A 111 12.12 17.22 -6.79
C GLU A 111 11.23 16.12 -6.19
N LEU A 112 11.53 15.73 -4.95
CA LEU A 112 10.67 14.83 -4.17
C LEU A 112 9.54 15.63 -3.54
N MET A 113 8.33 15.46 -4.04
CA MET A 113 7.14 16.16 -3.56
C MET A 113 6.50 15.50 -2.34
N TYR A 114 6.56 14.18 -2.28
CA TYR A 114 5.96 13.39 -1.19
C TYR A 114 6.80 12.14 -0.92
N LEU A 115 6.90 11.77 0.34
CA LEU A 115 7.49 10.51 0.78
C LEU A 115 6.73 10.01 2.02
N ALA A 116 6.27 8.78 1.97
CA ALA A 116 5.57 8.11 3.08
C ALA A 116 6.51 7.73 4.24
N HIS A 117 7.82 7.80 4.03
CA HIS A 117 8.85 7.56 5.03
C HIS A 117 9.70 8.83 5.25
N THR A 118 10.08 9.12 6.47
CA THR A 118 10.75 10.39 6.83
C THR A 118 12.28 10.37 6.69
N HIS A 119 12.86 9.41 6.00
CA HIS A 119 14.32 9.26 5.93
C HIS A 119 15.02 10.12 4.85
N ILE A 120 14.26 10.68 3.91
CA ILE A 120 14.76 11.61 2.89
C ILE A 120 13.89 12.86 2.89
N PRO A 121 14.48 14.07 3.02
CA PRO A 121 13.70 15.30 3.06
C PRO A 121 13.06 15.61 1.70
N THR A 122 11.76 15.89 1.72
CA THR A 122 10.99 16.40 0.59
C THR A 122 11.34 17.87 0.31
N VAL A 123 10.76 18.45 -0.74
CA VAL A 123 10.87 19.89 -1.00
C VAL A 123 10.21 20.74 0.09
N TRP A 124 9.25 20.20 0.82
CA TRP A 124 8.55 20.85 1.92
C TRP A 124 9.37 20.85 3.19
N ASP A 125 10.00 19.75 3.55
CA ASP A 125 10.90 19.66 4.69
C ASP A 125 12.04 20.67 4.58
N ARG A 126 12.60 20.85 3.37
CA ARG A 126 13.64 21.85 3.11
C ARG A 126 13.16 23.29 3.25
N ARG A 127 11.84 23.51 3.22
CA ARG A 127 11.19 24.82 3.41
C ARG A 127 10.58 24.96 4.81
N ASN A 128 10.83 24.00 5.71
CA ASN A 128 10.23 23.91 7.05
C ASN A 128 8.68 23.87 7.01
N VAL A 129 8.10 23.30 5.97
CA VAL A 129 6.65 23.06 5.86
C VAL A 129 6.36 21.61 6.18
N ARG A 130 5.63 21.38 7.26
CA ARG A 130 5.16 20.06 7.63
C ARG A 130 3.83 19.78 6.91
N LEU A 131 3.72 18.60 6.31
CA LEU A 131 2.46 18.11 5.78
C LEU A 131 1.62 17.50 6.91
N ASP A 132 0.32 17.80 6.93
CA ASP A 132 -0.60 17.18 7.89
C ASP A 132 -0.68 15.67 7.67
N SER A 133 -1.00 14.93 8.73
CA SER A 133 -1.31 13.52 8.62
C SER A 133 -2.59 13.29 7.80
N MET A 134 -2.70 12.12 7.20
CA MET A 134 -3.80 11.74 6.33
C MET A 134 -4.41 10.43 6.81
N ASP A 135 -5.75 10.37 6.79
CA ASP A 135 -6.50 9.15 7.01
C ASP A 135 -7.24 8.70 5.75
N TRP A 136 -7.40 7.40 5.61
CA TRP A 136 -8.21 6.82 4.56
C TRP A 136 -9.69 7.02 4.83
N ILE A 137 -10.42 7.49 3.83
CA ILE A 137 -11.88 7.54 3.82
C ILE A 137 -12.38 6.13 3.53
N ARG A 138 -13.22 5.61 4.41
CA ARG A 138 -13.80 4.27 4.31
C ARG A 138 -15.14 4.34 3.58
N GLY A 139 -15.21 3.70 2.44
CA GLY A 139 -16.41 3.60 1.61
C GLY A 139 -17.15 2.26 1.75
N PRO A 140 -18.18 2.05 0.94
CA PRO A 140 -18.96 0.82 0.95
C PRO A 140 -18.12 -0.38 0.50
N ARG A 141 -18.48 -1.57 0.99
CA ARG A 141 -17.85 -2.86 0.60
C ARG A 141 -16.33 -2.89 0.82
N GLY A 142 -15.81 -2.17 1.81
CA GLY A 142 -14.38 -2.15 2.14
C GLY A 142 -13.53 -1.27 1.23
N MET A 143 -14.13 -0.48 0.34
CA MET A 143 -13.41 0.51 -0.47
C MET A 143 -12.70 1.53 0.43
N LEU A 144 -11.50 1.92 0.03
CA LEU A 144 -10.73 2.98 0.68
C LEU A 144 -10.38 4.06 -0.34
N GLU A 145 -10.45 5.32 0.08
CA GLU A 145 -10.00 6.47 -0.70
C GLU A 145 -9.08 7.36 0.12
N SER A 146 -8.08 7.93 -0.52
CA SER A 146 -7.21 8.94 0.08
C SER A 146 -7.10 10.17 -0.81
N ARG A 147 -6.89 11.33 -0.18
CA ARG A 147 -6.65 12.58 -0.89
C ARG A 147 -5.70 13.46 -0.07
N ARG A 148 -4.73 14.03 -0.76
CA ARG A 148 -3.82 15.03 -0.19
C ARG A 148 -3.65 16.20 -1.15
N ARG A 149 -3.63 17.40 -0.60
CA ARG A 149 -3.22 18.60 -1.31
C ARG A 149 -1.86 19.05 -0.77
N LEU A 150 -0.92 19.28 -1.68
CA LEU A 150 0.39 19.81 -1.38
C LEU A 150 0.35 21.34 -1.31
N PRO A 151 1.32 21.98 -0.61
CA PRO A 151 1.31 23.42 -0.41
C PRO A 151 1.35 24.28 -1.68
N ASP A 152 1.84 23.73 -2.80
CA ASP A 152 1.88 24.40 -4.10
C ASP A 152 0.64 24.14 -4.97
N GLY A 153 -0.38 23.47 -4.44
CA GLY A 153 -1.63 23.23 -5.13
C GLY A 153 -1.71 21.89 -5.87
N VAL A 154 -0.62 21.13 -5.97
CA VAL A 154 -0.69 19.75 -6.51
C VAL A 154 -1.56 18.91 -5.57
N GLU A 155 -2.46 18.13 -6.15
CA GLU A 155 -3.28 17.17 -5.39
C GLU A 155 -3.01 15.75 -5.89
N PHE A 156 -3.04 14.80 -4.99
CA PHE A 156 -2.95 13.38 -5.32
C PHE A 156 -3.76 12.53 -4.35
N GLY A 157 -4.05 11.33 -4.76
CA GLY A 157 -4.71 10.36 -3.91
C GLY A 157 -4.74 8.99 -4.53
N ALA A 158 -5.36 8.07 -3.80
CA ALA A 158 -5.52 6.69 -4.23
C ALA A 158 -6.93 6.19 -3.93
N ARG A 159 -7.34 5.20 -4.70
CA ARG A 159 -8.56 4.41 -4.46
C ARG A 159 -8.21 2.93 -4.46
N VAL A 160 -8.77 2.20 -3.52
CA VAL A 160 -8.57 0.75 -3.35
C VAL A 160 -9.93 0.08 -3.29
N VAL A 161 -10.20 -0.82 -4.22
CA VAL A 161 -11.50 -1.51 -4.31
C VAL A 161 -11.28 -3.02 -4.18
N PRO A 162 -11.72 -3.62 -3.08
CA PRO A 162 -11.60 -5.06 -2.90
C PRO A 162 -12.54 -5.85 -3.83
N GLY A 163 -11.95 -6.75 -4.61
CA GLY A 163 -12.64 -7.76 -5.40
C GLY A 163 -12.57 -9.15 -4.73
N LYS A 164 -13.17 -10.14 -5.37
CA LYS A 164 -13.08 -11.55 -4.93
C LYS A 164 -11.74 -12.18 -5.29
N GLU A 165 -11.18 -11.84 -6.44
CA GLU A 165 -9.95 -12.44 -6.97
C GLU A 165 -8.75 -11.50 -6.88
N PHE A 166 -8.98 -10.18 -6.93
CA PHE A 166 -7.95 -9.16 -6.92
C PHE A 166 -8.42 -7.89 -6.22
N ILE A 167 -7.46 -7.05 -5.91
CA ILE A 167 -7.69 -5.67 -5.46
C ILE A 167 -7.48 -4.76 -6.66
N GLU A 168 -8.48 -3.93 -6.97
CA GLU A 168 -8.30 -2.81 -7.90
C GLU A 168 -7.65 -1.64 -7.17
N LEU A 169 -6.66 -1.06 -7.81
CA LEU A 169 -5.87 0.05 -7.32
C LEU A 169 -5.94 1.20 -8.33
N GLU A 170 -6.11 2.41 -7.84
CA GLU A 170 -6.01 3.62 -8.65
C GLU A 170 -5.15 4.64 -7.92
N LEU A 171 -4.22 5.25 -8.64
CA LEU A 171 -3.54 6.48 -8.24
C LEU A 171 -3.98 7.61 -9.16
N TRP A 172 -4.21 8.77 -8.59
CA TRP A 172 -4.51 9.98 -9.36
C TRP A 172 -3.64 11.15 -8.90
N LEU A 173 -3.35 12.04 -9.83
CA LEU A 173 -2.61 13.27 -9.59
C LEU A 173 -3.24 14.40 -10.41
N LYS A 174 -3.46 15.55 -9.76
CA LYS A 174 -4.01 16.75 -10.37
C LYS A 174 -3.04 17.91 -10.23
N ASN A 175 -2.80 18.59 -11.31
CA ASN A 175 -2.01 19.83 -11.32
C ASN A 175 -2.88 21.03 -10.95
N GLY A 176 -2.86 21.43 -9.67
CA GLY A 176 -3.55 22.64 -9.20
C GLY A 176 -2.67 23.91 -9.26
N ARG A 177 -1.50 23.86 -9.92
CA ARG A 177 -0.60 25.01 -10.12
C ARG A 177 -0.99 25.79 -11.36
N SER A 178 -0.44 27.00 -11.48
CA SER A 178 -0.55 27.84 -12.69
C SER A 178 0.48 27.49 -13.78
N THR A 179 1.39 26.55 -13.53
CA THR A 179 2.44 26.10 -14.45
C THR A 179 2.34 24.60 -14.69
N GLY A 180 2.81 24.11 -15.83
CA GLY A 180 2.85 22.68 -16.14
C GLY A 180 3.67 21.88 -15.12
N LEU A 181 3.37 20.60 -15.03
CA LEU A 181 4.10 19.59 -14.28
C LEU A 181 4.67 18.57 -15.26
N SER A 182 5.96 18.26 -15.15
CA SER A 182 6.65 17.26 -15.98
C SER A 182 7.47 16.30 -15.14
N GLY A 183 7.90 15.18 -15.77
CA GLY A 183 8.73 14.17 -15.14
C GLY A 183 8.08 13.50 -13.93
N LEU A 184 6.76 13.39 -13.95
CA LEU A 184 5.94 12.88 -12.85
C LEU A 184 6.15 11.37 -12.68
N ARG A 185 6.74 10.98 -11.55
CA ARG A 185 7.02 9.59 -11.18
C ARG A 185 6.45 9.29 -9.82
N SER A 186 5.86 8.13 -9.68
CA SER A 186 5.44 7.60 -8.39
C SER A 186 6.20 6.33 -8.04
N GLN A 187 6.32 6.03 -6.76
CA GLN A 187 6.68 4.71 -6.27
C GLN A 187 5.47 4.06 -5.62
N VAL A 188 5.25 2.80 -5.96
CA VAL A 188 4.28 1.93 -5.30
C VAL A 188 5.02 0.72 -4.76
N CYS A 189 5.10 0.65 -3.45
CA CYS A 189 5.81 -0.42 -2.75
C CYS A 189 4.81 -1.41 -2.17
N VAL A 190 4.97 -2.69 -2.50
CA VAL A 190 4.28 -3.79 -1.84
C VAL A 190 5.25 -4.42 -0.84
N MET A 191 5.00 -4.19 0.45
CA MET A 191 5.82 -4.66 1.56
C MET A 191 5.27 -6.00 2.06
N LEU A 192 6.12 -7.03 2.12
CA LEU A 192 5.72 -8.42 2.21
C LEU A 192 5.91 -9.03 3.60
N LYS A 193 6.60 -8.34 4.50
CA LYS A 193 6.98 -8.89 5.82
C LYS A 193 5.81 -9.39 6.68
N GLY A 194 4.62 -8.85 6.49
CA GLY A 194 3.41 -9.27 7.21
C GLY A 194 2.77 -10.54 6.67
N ALA A 195 3.20 -11.02 5.50
CA ALA A 195 2.74 -12.26 4.91
C ALA A 195 3.63 -13.42 5.35
N PRO A 196 3.08 -14.57 5.78
CA PRO A 196 3.87 -15.75 6.15
C PRO A 196 4.77 -16.20 5.00
N ASP A 197 6.04 -16.51 5.31
CA ASP A 197 7.05 -17.03 4.38
C ASP A 197 7.50 -16.07 3.27
N PHE A 198 7.18 -14.77 3.39
CA PHE A 198 7.62 -13.72 2.45
C PHE A 198 8.72 -12.82 3.02
N ASN A 199 9.51 -13.29 3.97
CA ASN A 199 10.55 -12.50 4.64
C ASN A 199 11.90 -12.45 3.89
N ALA A 200 12.04 -13.16 2.77
CA ALA A 200 13.30 -13.24 2.05
C ALA A 200 13.72 -11.88 1.47
N GLN A 201 14.96 -11.49 1.76
CA GLN A 201 15.59 -10.25 1.26
C GLN A 201 16.47 -10.60 0.06
N THR A 202 15.84 -11.07 -1.02
CA THR A 202 16.51 -11.54 -2.24
C THR A 202 15.78 -11.07 -3.49
N LEU A 203 16.41 -11.19 -4.64
CA LEU A 203 15.78 -11.04 -5.95
C LEU A 203 15.38 -12.39 -6.57
N ASP A 204 15.87 -13.51 -6.04
CA ASP A 204 15.70 -14.83 -6.64
C ASP A 204 14.25 -15.33 -6.58
N ASN A 205 13.48 -14.83 -5.62
CA ASN A 205 12.04 -15.11 -5.49
C ASN A 205 11.14 -14.11 -6.25
N LYS A 206 11.71 -13.29 -7.14
CA LYS A 206 10.98 -12.25 -7.88
C LYS A 206 11.02 -12.50 -9.37
N VAL A 207 9.86 -12.65 -9.97
CA VAL A 207 9.67 -12.89 -11.40
C VAL A 207 8.98 -11.69 -12.05
N LYS A 208 9.46 -11.28 -13.23
CA LYS A 208 8.88 -10.17 -13.99
C LYS A 208 8.47 -10.63 -15.38
N LYS A 209 7.28 -10.20 -15.83
CA LYS A 209 6.78 -10.42 -17.19
C LYS A 209 6.04 -9.15 -17.65
N GLY A 210 6.63 -8.40 -18.58
CA GLY A 210 6.07 -7.09 -18.97
C GLY A 210 5.94 -6.12 -17.79
N LEU A 211 4.73 -5.61 -17.58
CA LEU A 211 4.40 -4.69 -16.46
C LEU A 211 4.15 -5.41 -15.13
N LEU A 212 4.01 -6.73 -15.16
CA LEU A 212 3.68 -7.54 -13.99
C LEU A 212 4.93 -7.99 -13.25
N ILE A 213 4.91 -7.91 -11.93
CA ILE A 213 5.91 -8.51 -11.04
C ILE A 213 5.22 -9.42 -10.02
N ALA A 214 5.83 -10.55 -9.76
CA ALA A 214 5.45 -11.50 -8.74
C ALA A 214 6.58 -11.71 -7.73
N THR A 215 6.24 -11.91 -6.46
CA THR A 215 7.18 -12.39 -5.43
C THR A 215 6.63 -13.66 -4.83
N GLY A 216 7.49 -14.69 -4.73
CA GLY A 216 7.16 -15.99 -4.17
C GLY A 216 7.44 -16.10 -2.67
N SER A 217 6.70 -16.98 -2.00
CA SER A 217 7.02 -17.50 -0.67
C SER A 217 8.34 -18.27 -0.67
N ALA A 218 8.85 -18.62 0.50
CA ALA A 218 10.13 -19.34 0.63
C ALA A 218 10.14 -20.68 -0.12
N ASP A 219 9.01 -21.37 -0.19
CA ASP A 219 8.83 -22.64 -0.89
C ASP A 219 8.30 -22.48 -2.33
N SER A 220 8.08 -21.25 -2.78
CA SER A 220 7.51 -20.91 -4.09
C SER A 220 6.12 -21.48 -4.37
N SER A 221 5.37 -21.87 -3.35
CA SER A 221 3.99 -22.38 -3.48
C SER A 221 2.94 -21.27 -3.50
N ARG A 222 3.29 -20.07 -3.01
CA ARG A 222 2.41 -18.90 -2.89
C ARG A 222 3.06 -17.68 -3.51
N TRP A 223 2.25 -16.83 -4.14
CA TRP A 223 2.74 -15.67 -4.87
C TRP A 223 1.87 -14.44 -4.61
N VAL A 224 2.52 -13.31 -4.48
CA VAL A 224 1.88 -11.99 -4.52
C VAL A 224 2.28 -11.33 -5.83
N LEU A 225 1.28 -10.93 -6.62
CA LEU A 225 1.48 -10.34 -7.94
C LEU A 225 0.94 -8.91 -7.95
N THR A 226 1.60 -8.00 -8.64
CA THR A 226 1.09 -6.64 -8.89
C THR A 226 1.47 -6.14 -10.27
N LEU A 227 0.58 -5.32 -10.83
CA LEU A 227 0.74 -4.69 -12.13
C LEU A 227 0.13 -3.29 -12.08
N TRP A 228 0.74 -2.33 -12.78
CA TRP A 228 0.22 -0.98 -12.97
C TRP A 228 0.37 -0.54 -14.41
N GLN A 229 -0.53 0.31 -14.88
CA GLN A 229 -0.38 1.02 -16.15
C GLN A 229 0.93 1.82 -16.15
N ARG A 230 1.62 1.82 -17.30
CA ARG A 230 2.85 2.59 -17.54
C ARG A 230 3.93 2.36 -16.46
N ALA A 231 3.96 1.19 -15.86
CA ALA A 231 4.81 0.90 -14.72
C ALA A 231 6.22 0.44 -15.09
N ARG A 232 7.12 0.59 -14.12
CA ARG A 232 8.47 0.03 -14.12
C ARG A 232 8.60 -0.95 -12.96
N PRO A 233 8.40 -2.27 -13.19
CA PRO A 233 8.49 -3.26 -12.12
C PRO A 233 9.95 -3.55 -11.72
N TRP A 234 10.20 -3.61 -10.42
CA TRP A 234 11.50 -3.99 -9.88
C TRP A 234 11.39 -4.60 -8.47
N GLY A 235 12.39 -5.39 -8.07
CA GLY A 235 12.49 -5.98 -6.74
C GLY A 235 13.57 -5.30 -5.91
N ASN A 236 13.42 -5.35 -4.60
CA ASN A 236 14.42 -4.86 -3.65
C ASN A 236 15.13 -6.06 -2.99
N LYS A 237 16.48 -6.09 -3.00
CA LYS A 237 17.29 -7.13 -2.38
C LYS A 237 17.63 -6.88 -0.91
N ARG A 238 17.29 -5.71 -0.37
CA ARG A 238 17.64 -5.31 1.00
C ARG A 238 16.49 -5.48 1.98
N VAL A 239 15.25 -5.51 1.46
CA VAL A 239 14.03 -5.61 2.26
C VAL A 239 13.00 -6.48 1.53
N PRO A 240 12.11 -7.19 2.23
CA PRO A 240 11.08 -8.02 1.61
C PRO A 240 9.98 -7.14 1.02
N CYS A 241 10.24 -6.59 -0.16
CA CYS A 241 9.27 -5.81 -0.92
C CYS A 241 9.49 -5.94 -2.43
N MET A 242 8.46 -5.59 -3.19
CA MET A 242 8.51 -5.41 -4.63
C MET A 242 7.84 -4.11 -5.01
N HIS A 243 8.21 -3.58 -6.16
CA HIS A 243 7.70 -2.34 -6.70
C HIS A 243 7.10 -2.53 -8.08
N SER A 244 6.06 -1.77 -8.37
CA SER A 244 5.56 -1.55 -9.71
C SER A 244 5.21 -0.07 -9.79
N ASP A 245 6.16 0.74 -10.29
CA ASP A 245 6.18 2.19 -10.15
C ASP A 245 5.54 2.87 -11.37
N PRO A 246 4.28 3.33 -11.30
CA PRO A 246 3.61 3.98 -12.41
C PRO A 246 4.18 5.38 -12.69
N VAL A 247 4.23 5.74 -13.98
CA VAL A 247 4.72 7.01 -14.48
C VAL A 247 3.56 7.81 -15.05
N PHE A 248 3.23 8.94 -14.42
CA PHE A 248 2.19 9.84 -14.91
C PHE A 248 2.62 10.58 -16.18
N PRO A 249 1.67 10.96 -17.05
CA PRO A 249 1.95 11.91 -18.12
C PRO A 249 2.27 13.29 -17.56
N ASP A 250 2.86 14.15 -18.38
CA ASP A 250 2.95 15.57 -18.06
C ASP A 250 1.56 16.18 -17.98
N LEU A 251 1.36 17.13 -17.07
CA LEU A 251 0.05 17.74 -16.81
C LEU A 251 0.11 19.26 -16.99
N ALA A 252 -0.75 19.80 -17.85
CA ALA A 252 -1.00 21.23 -17.92
C ALA A 252 -1.73 21.74 -16.64
N PRO A 253 -1.78 23.06 -16.38
CA PRO A 253 -2.53 23.61 -15.26
C PRO A 253 -3.99 23.16 -15.25
N GLY A 254 -4.45 22.64 -14.13
CA GLY A 254 -5.81 22.13 -13.92
C GLY A 254 -6.05 20.69 -14.38
N GLU A 255 -5.14 20.09 -15.14
CA GLU A 255 -5.29 18.71 -15.62
C GLU A 255 -5.11 17.68 -14.49
N GLU A 256 -5.77 16.55 -14.70
CA GLU A 256 -5.72 15.37 -13.82
C GLU A 256 -5.42 14.13 -14.65
N ALA A 257 -4.58 13.25 -14.12
CA ALA A 257 -4.36 11.91 -14.67
C ALA A 257 -4.64 10.84 -13.61
N ARG A 258 -5.10 9.69 -14.08
CA ARG A 258 -5.37 8.48 -13.29
C ARG A 258 -4.64 7.31 -13.89
N LEU A 259 -4.04 6.50 -13.03
CA LEU A 259 -3.35 5.27 -13.40
C LEU A 259 -3.94 4.13 -12.58
N ARG A 260 -4.24 3.03 -13.24
CA ARG A 260 -4.83 1.84 -12.63
C ARG A 260 -3.79 0.78 -12.39
N GLY A 261 -4.03 -0.01 -11.35
CA GLY A 261 -3.23 -1.17 -11.00
C GLY A 261 -4.08 -2.27 -10.38
N ARG A 262 -3.48 -3.44 -10.24
CA ARG A 262 -4.10 -4.59 -9.56
C ARG A 262 -3.08 -5.32 -8.70
N LEU A 263 -3.58 -5.97 -7.65
CA LEU A 263 -2.83 -6.91 -6.84
C LEU A 263 -3.61 -8.21 -6.73
N TRP A 264 -2.90 -9.33 -6.88
CA TRP A 264 -3.44 -10.69 -6.76
C TRP A 264 -2.64 -11.51 -5.75
N PHE A 265 -3.30 -12.52 -5.21
CA PHE A 265 -2.69 -13.64 -4.54
C PHE A 265 -2.89 -14.89 -5.39
N TYR A 266 -1.84 -15.68 -5.53
CA TYR A 266 -1.89 -16.96 -6.23
C TYR A 266 -1.25 -18.04 -5.36
N GLN A 267 -1.80 -19.24 -5.43
CA GLN A 267 -1.25 -20.45 -4.81
C GLN A 267 -1.26 -21.55 -5.85
N GLY A 268 -0.09 -22.08 -6.17
CA GLY A 268 0.11 -23.10 -7.19
C GLY A 268 1.53 -23.11 -7.70
N ASP A 269 1.82 -24.05 -8.56
CA ASP A 269 3.14 -24.34 -9.15
C ASP A 269 3.30 -23.80 -10.60
N ASP A 270 2.21 -23.39 -11.26
CA ASP A 270 2.24 -22.78 -12.61
C ASP A 270 2.18 -21.24 -12.53
N LEU A 271 3.24 -20.62 -12.02
CA LEU A 271 3.32 -19.16 -11.99
C LEU A 271 3.30 -18.55 -13.39
N GLU A 272 3.95 -19.19 -14.38
CA GLU A 272 4.05 -18.62 -15.71
C GLU A 272 2.69 -18.52 -16.40
N GLY A 273 1.89 -19.60 -16.36
CA GLY A 273 0.54 -19.60 -16.87
C GLY A 273 -0.36 -18.60 -16.13
N GLU A 274 -0.21 -18.48 -14.80
CA GLU A 274 -0.95 -17.47 -14.02
C GLU A 274 -0.59 -16.05 -14.46
N MET A 275 0.69 -15.74 -14.64
CA MET A 275 1.11 -14.41 -15.09
C MET A 275 0.58 -14.09 -16.51
N GLU A 276 0.58 -15.05 -17.42
CA GLU A 276 0.01 -14.89 -18.76
C GLU A 276 -1.49 -14.62 -18.72
N ARG A 277 -2.21 -15.39 -17.89
CA ARG A 277 -3.64 -15.18 -17.67
C ARG A 277 -3.94 -13.78 -17.16
N ARG A 278 -3.22 -13.30 -16.13
CA ARG A 278 -3.44 -11.96 -15.57
C ARG A 278 -3.09 -10.84 -16.55
N LEU A 279 -2.05 -11.01 -17.35
CA LEU A 279 -1.73 -10.06 -18.42
C LEU A 279 -2.79 -10.07 -19.53
N GLY A 280 -3.35 -11.23 -19.87
CA GLY A 280 -4.45 -11.36 -20.83
C GLY A 280 -5.72 -10.65 -20.35
N GLU A 281 -6.12 -10.89 -19.09
CA GLU A 281 -7.27 -10.23 -18.46
C GLU A 281 -7.09 -8.69 -18.37
N TRP A 282 -5.87 -8.23 -18.08
CA TRP A 282 -5.54 -6.81 -18.04
C TRP A 282 -5.72 -6.14 -19.41
N LYS A 283 -5.17 -6.75 -20.47
CA LYS A 283 -5.32 -6.24 -21.85
C LYS A 283 -6.76 -6.26 -22.33
N ALA A 284 -7.50 -7.33 -22.02
CA ALA A 284 -8.91 -7.45 -22.38
C ALA A 284 -9.79 -6.38 -21.70
N ALA A 285 -9.38 -5.85 -20.55
CA ALA A 285 -10.04 -4.74 -19.87
C ALA A 285 -9.72 -3.37 -20.49
N GLY A 286 -8.89 -3.30 -21.56
CA GLY A 286 -8.49 -2.04 -22.21
C GLY A 286 -7.52 -1.19 -21.37
N GLU A 287 -6.75 -1.82 -20.51
CA GLU A 287 -5.89 -1.14 -19.52
C GLU A 287 -4.40 -1.23 -19.92
N GLU A 288 -4.06 -0.84 -21.14
CA GLU A 288 -2.67 -0.78 -21.65
C GLU A 288 -1.82 0.34 -21.03
#